data_7559eecf282c895438fa3561591b5fec
#
_entry.id   7559eecf282c895438fa3561591b5fec
#
_cell.length_a   1.000
_cell.length_b   1.000
_cell.length_c   1.000
_cell.angle_alpha   90.00
_cell.angle_beta   90.00
_cell.angle_gamma   90.00
#
_symmetry.space_group_name_H-M   'P 1'
#
loop_
_entity.id
_entity.type
_entity.pdbx_description
1 polymer ?
#
loop_
_entity_poly.entity_id
_entity_poly.type
_entity_poly.pdbx_seq_one_letter_code
_entity_poly.pdbx_strand_id
1 'polypeptide(L)'
;ESLQQVALRANRLKLPSDNLSMLAETSVEEIIVHCQNIKPKVVVIDSIQVMNTADVQSAPGGVSQVKESAGRLTQFAKQTDTTVILVGHITKDGTLAGPKVLEHMIDTFLMIEDNNDSRFRTIRGIKNRFGPLNEVGVFAMTDKGMQEVKNPSAIFLSGHDRPSPGSITTVTWEGTRPLLIELQALVDSSQGEGTKRVIVGLDQNRSAMLIAVLNKHGGIPLGGMDIFTNVVGGLKITETSADLALLIAIVSSLKNKSLPKDIIAFGEVGLSGEIRPVPSGQE
;
A
#
# COMPACT_ATOMS: atom_id res chain seq x y z
N GLU A 1 -13.12 -17.93 10.09
CA GLU A 1 -12.96 -19.20 9.33
C GLU A 1 -13.09 -20.41 10.26
N SER A 2 -13.54 -21.56 9.74
CA SER A 2 -13.60 -22.79 10.54
C SER A 2 -12.20 -23.40 10.70
N LEU A 3 -11.98 -24.14 11.79
CA LEU A 3 -10.73 -24.87 12.01
C LEU A 3 -10.36 -25.79 10.83
N GLN A 4 -11.37 -26.40 10.19
CA GLN A 4 -11.15 -27.26 9.02
C GLN A 4 -10.63 -26.46 7.81
N GLN A 5 -11.15 -25.27 7.55
CA GLN A 5 -10.69 -24.41 6.45
C GLN A 5 -9.24 -23.96 6.66
N VAL A 6 -8.90 -23.60 7.89
CA VAL A 6 -7.51 -23.23 8.25
C VAL A 6 -6.58 -24.44 8.07
N ALA A 7 -6.97 -25.63 8.53
CA ALA A 7 -6.18 -26.85 8.37
C ALA A 7 -5.97 -27.22 6.88
N LEU A 8 -7.02 -27.14 6.05
CA LEU A 8 -6.91 -27.38 4.61
C LEU A 8 -5.95 -26.39 3.93
N ARG A 9 -5.97 -25.11 4.34
CA ARG A 9 -5.06 -24.08 3.82
C ARG A 9 -3.62 -24.34 4.25
N ALA A 10 -3.38 -24.69 5.52
CA ALA A 10 -2.07 -25.05 6.04
C ALA A 10 -1.48 -26.25 5.30
N ASN A 11 -2.29 -27.29 5.07
CA ASN A 11 -1.87 -28.47 4.31
C ASN A 11 -1.53 -28.14 2.85
N ARG A 12 -2.35 -27.30 2.18
CA ARG A 12 -2.07 -26.85 0.81
C ARG A 12 -0.74 -26.11 0.71
N LEU A 13 -0.45 -25.27 1.70
CA LEU A 13 0.79 -24.48 1.77
C LEU A 13 1.96 -25.27 2.34
N LYS A 14 1.75 -26.55 2.74
CA LYS A 14 2.76 -27.42 3.36
C LYS A 14 3.44 -26.76 4.57
N LEU A 15 2.63 -26.08 5.39
CA LEU A 15 3.13 -25.43 6.60
C LEU A 15 3.38 -26.49 7.70
N PRO A 16 4.45 -26.34 8.49
CA PRO A 16 4.67 -27.22 9.65
C PRO A 16 3.57 -26.97 10.69
N SER A 17 2.96 -28.05 11.19
CA SER A 17 1.85 -28.01 12.15
C SER A 17 2.20 -28.44 13.56
N ASP A 18 3.42 -28.93 13.79
CA ASP A 18 3.83 -29.58 15.06
C ASP A 18 3.73 -28.65 16.28
N ASN A 19 3.86 -27.34 16.07
CA ASN A 19 3.77 -26.32 17.12
C ASN A 19 2.56 -25.40 16.94
N LEU A 20 1.56 -25.80 16.15
CA LEU A 20 0.36 -25.03 15.88
C LEU A 20 -0.82 -25.58 16.67
N SER A 21 -1.34 -24.80 17.61
CA SER A 21 -2.60 -25.07 18.28
C SER A 21 -3.68 -24.14 17.74
N MET A 22 -4.88 -24.65 17.46
CA MET A 22 -6.00 -23.89 16.94
C MET A 22 -7.16 -23.93 17.92
N LEU A 23 -7.76 -22.78 18.18
CA LEU A 23 -8.90 -22.60 19.08
C LEU A 23 -10.01 -21.86 18.35
N ALA A 24 -11.25 -22.37 18.39
CA ALA A 24 -12.44 -21.71 17.92
C ALA A 24 -13.17 -21.10 19.12
N GLU A 25 -12.82 -19.87 19.48
CA GLU A 25 -13.38 -19.13 20.61
C GLU A 25 -13.48 -17.65 20.27
N THR A 26 -14.45 -16.96 20.86
CA THR A 26 -14.67 -15.51 20.69
C THR A 26 -14.60 -14.75 22.01
N SER A 27 -14.72 -15.42 23.15
CA SER A 27 -14.54 -14.83 24.49
C SER A 27 -13.05 -14.59 24.75
N VAL A 28 -12.67 -13.34 24.97
CA VAL A 28 -11.28 -12.97 25.28
C VAL A 28 -10.84 -13.60 26.61
N GLU A 29 -11.73 -13.73 27.58
CA GLU A 29 -11.47 -14.35 28.88
C GLU A 29 -11.06 -15.81 28.70
N GLU A 30 -11.85 -16.58 27.96
CA GLU A 30 -11.57 -17.99 27.69
C GLU A 30 -10.28 -18.18 26.90
N ILE A 31 -10.05 -17.32 25.90
CA ILE A 31 -8.79 -17.32 25.13
C ILE A 31 -7.59 -17.13 26.06
N ILE A 32 -7.65 -16.16 26.98
CA ILE A 32 -6.56 -15.88 27.92
C ILE A 32 -6.33 -17.08 28.86
N VAL A 33 -7.39 -17.71 29.37
CA VAL A 33 -7.29 -18.91 30.20
C VAL A 33 -6.59 -20.06 29.45
N HIS A 34 -6.98 -20.30 28.20
CA HIS A 34 -6.31 -21.30 27.36
C HIS A 34 -4.84 -20.97 27.11
N CYS A 35 -4.54 -19.70 26.81
CA CYS A 35 -3.17 -19.25 26.59
C CYS A 35 -2.29 -19.40 27.87
N GLN A 36 -2.82 -19.13 29.05
CA GLN A 36 -2.12 -19.32 30.32
C GLN A 36 -1.73 -20.79 30.57
N ASN A 37 -2.59 -21.73 30.12
CA ASN A 37 -2.33 -23.16 30.24
C ASN A 37 -1.29 -23.65 29.23
N ILE A 38 -1.37 -23.21 27.96
CA ILE A 38 -0.50 -23.65 26.86
C ILE A 38 0.83 -22.90 26.87
N LYS A 39 0.84 -21.65 27.34
CA LYS A 39 1.98 -20.70 27.34
C LYS A 39 2.60 -20.53 25.95
N PRO A 40 1.81 -20.13 24.94
CA PRO A 40 2.31 -19.96 23.58
C PRO A 40 3.30 -18.77 23.51
N LYS A 41 4.25 -18.83 22.60
CA LYS A 41 5.13 -17.68 22.29
C LYS A 41 4.42 -16.62 21.44
N VAL A 42 3.51 -17.07 20.56
CA VAL A 42 2.75 -16.20 19.65
C VAL A 42 1.29 -16.60 19.69
N VAL A 43 0.41 -15.63 19.77
CA VAL A 43 -1.05 -15.80 19.65
C VAL A 43 -1.51 -14.96 18.45
N VAL A 44 -2.29 -15.57 17.56
CA VAL A 44 -2.91 -14.88 16.42
C VAL A 44 -4.43 -14.87 16.65
N ILE A 45 -5.02 -13.68 16.65
CA ILE A 45 -6.47 -13.47 16.77
C ILE A 45 -7.02 -13.09 15.39
N ASP A 46 -7.77 -13.97 14.76
CA ASP A 46 -8.39 -13.75 13.44
C ASP A 46 -9.93 -13.91 13.54
N SER A 47 -10.65 -12.81 13.66
CA SER A 47 -10.23 -11.41 13.69
C SER A 47 -10.69 -10.73 14.98
N ILE A 48 -10.07 -9.62 15.31
CA ILE A 48 -10.41 -8.83 16.49
C ILE A 48 -11.87 -8.34 16.49
N GLN A 49 -12.50 -8.20 15.31
CA GLN A 49 -13.88 -7.75 15.18
C GLN A 49 -14.92 -8.75 15.72
N VAL A 50 -14.60 -10.04 15.77
CA VAL A 50 -15.53 -11.04 16.29
C VAL A 50 -15.32 -11.34 17.78
N MET A 51 -14.27 -10.77 18.36
CA MET A 51 -13.99 -10.94 19.78
C MET A 51 -14.98 -10.18 20.66
N ASN A 52 -15.26 -10.74 21.82
CA ASN A 52 -16.12 -10.14 22.84
C ASN A 52 -15.53 -10.31 24.23
N THR A 53 -15.95 -9.43 25.12
CA THR A 53 -15.67 -9.50 26.57
C THR A 53 -16.97 -9.24 27.33
N ALA A 54 -17.15 -9.91 28.46
CA ALA A 54 -18.34 -9.79 29.29
C ALA A 54 -18.53 -8.38 29.89
N ASP A 55 -17.42 -7.60 30.01
CA ASP A 55 -17.47 -6.27 30.64
C ASP A 55 -18.10 -5.18 29.76
N VAL A 56 -18.37 -5.46 28.50
CA VAL A 56 -18.93 -4.50 27.54
C VAL A 56 -20.23 -5.04 26.96
N GLN A 57 -21.32 -4.28 27.11
CA GLN A 57 -22.64 -4.68 26.61
C GLN A 57 -22.87 -4.45 25.11
N SER A 58 -21.90 -3.89 24.37
CA SER A 58 -22.05 -3.69 22.93
C SER A 58 -21.86 -4.99 22.14
N ALA A 59 -22.50 -5.06 20.98
CA ALA A 59 -22.35 -6.22 20.08
C ALA A 59 -20.89 -6.40 19.60
N PRO A 60 -20.46 -7.65 19.27
CA PRO A 60 -19.19 -7.91 18.63
C PRO A 60 -19.01 -7.02 17.38
N GLY A 61 -17.79 -6.56 17.12
CA GLY A 61 -17.49 -5.63 16.02
C GLY A 61 -17.75 -4.15 16.34
N GLY A 62 -18.47 -3.84 17.42
CA GLY A 62 -18.61 -2.48 17.90
C GLY A 62 -17.29 -1.89 18.43
N VAL A 63 -17.10 -0.58 18.26
CA VAL A 63 -15.86 0.12 18.66
C VAL A 63 -15.45 -0.18 20.10
N SER A 64 -16.41 -0.16 21.03
CA SER A 64 -16.16 -0.41 22.44
C SER A 64 -15.70 -1.86 22.71
N GLN A 65 -16.32 -2.85 22.03
CA GLN A 65 -15.91 -4.25 22.15
C GLN A 65 -14.52 -4.48 21.61
N VAL A 66 -14.24 -3.95 20.41
CA VAL A 66 -12.91 -4.07 19.77
C VAL A 66 -11.83 -3.43 20.64
N LYS A 67 -12.12 -2.24 21.20
CA LYS A 67 -11.18 -1.53 22.07
C LYS A 67 -10.88 -2.30 23.36
N GLU A 68 -11.93 -2.78 24.03
CA GLU A 68 -11.78 -3.51 25.30
C GLU A 68 -11.09 -4.86 25.08
N SER A 69 -11.53 -5.61 24.07
CA SER A 69 -10.90 -6.89 23.71
C SER A 69 -9.41 -6.75 23.40
N ALA A 70 -9.06 -5.76 22.60
CA ALA A 70 -7.66 -5.47 22.29
C ALA A 70 -6.87 -5.00 23.50
N GLY A 71 -7.50 -4.22 24.40
CA GLY A 71 -6.89 -3.78 25.67
C GLY A 71 -6.49 -4.95 26.54
N ARG A 72 -7.38 -5.90 26.74
CA ARG A 72 -7.13 -7.12 27.53
C ARG A 72 -6.07 -8.01 26.91
N LEU A 73 -6.13 -8.22 25.59
CA LEU A 73 -5.12 -9.00 24.88
C LEU A 73 -3.73 -8.32 24.93
N THR A 74 -3.66 -7.00 24.84
CA THR A 74 -2.42 -6.23 25.00
C THR A 74 -1.88 -6.33 26.42
N GLN A 75 -2.74 -6.27 27.42
CA GLN A 75 -2.34 -6.46 28.82
C GLN A 75 -1.80 -7.87 29.06
N PHE A 76 -2.49 -8.89 28.54
CA PHE A 76 -2.03 -10.28 28.58
C PHE A 76 -0.65 -10.43 27.93
N ALA A 77 -0.47 -9.88 26.73
CA ALA A 77 0.80 -9.90 26.01
C ALA A 77 1.96 -9.37 26.86
N LYS A 78 1.76 -8.22 27.51
CA LYS A 78 2.78 -7.57 28.38
C LYS A 78 3.07 -8.34 29.66
N GLN A 79 2.06 -8.98 30.24
CA GLN A 79 2.22 -9.73 31.49
C GLN A 79 2.91 -11.07 31.29
N THR A 80 2.79 -11.68 30.12
CA THR A 80 3.27 -13.04 29.82
C THR A 80 4.43 -13.09 28.86
N ASP A 81 4.89 -11.92 28.36
CA ASP A 81 5.91 -11.83 27.30
C ASP A 81 5.53 -12.64 26.04
N THR A 82 4.22 -12.67 25.75
CA THR A 82 3.65 -13.35 24.60
C THR A 82 3.45 -12.34 23.47
N THR A 83 3.90 -12.67 22.26
CA THR A 83 3.59 -11.83 21.09
C THR A 83 2.14 -12.06 20.66
N VAL A 84 1.33 -11.02 20.62
CA VAL A 84 -0.07 -11.08 20.17
C VAL A 84 -0.21 -10.35 18.82
N ILE A 85 -0.70 -11.07 17.82
CA ILE A 85 -0.99 -10.54 16.48
C ILE A 85 -2.51 -10.43 16.35
N LEU A 86 -3.02 -9.20 16.21
CA LEU A 86 -4.44 -8.93 15.99
C LEU A 86 -4.67 -8.73 14.49
N VAL A 87 -5.43 -9.64 13.86
CA VAL A 87 -5.87 -9.48 12.48
C VAL A 87 -7.16 -8.68 12.48
N GLY A 88 -7.22 -7.68 11.60
CA GLY A 88 -8.40 -6.82 11.44
C GLY A 88 -8.66 -6.51 9.98
N HIS A 89 -9.93 -6.25 9.65
CA HIS A 89 -10.35 -5.90 8.30
C HIS A 89 -10.64 -4.41 8.19
N ILE A 90 -10.21 -3.82 7.08
CA ILE A 90 -10.48 -2.43 6.72
C ILE A 90 -11.67 -2.41 5.75
N THR A 91 -12.66 -1.54 5.97
CA THR A 91 -13.75 -1.32 5.01
C THR A 91 -13.26 -0.54 3.80
N LYS A 92 -13.93 -0.68 2.64
CA LYS A 92 -13.55 -0.01 1.38
C LYS A 92 -13.43 1.52 1.50
N ASP A 93 -14.12 2.12 2.44
CA ASP A 93 -14.11 3.57 2.66
C ASP A 93 -12.97 4.06 3.57
N GLY A 94 -12.04 3.17 3.94
CA GLY A 94 -10.93 3.50 4.83
C GLY A 94 -11.36 3.96 6.24
N THR A 95 -12.66 3.96 6.52
CA THR A 95 -13.24 4.29 7.80
C THR A 95 -13.48 3.01 8.57
N LEU A 96 -12.56 2.69 9.45
CA LEU A 96 -12.76 1.56 10.35
C LEU A 96 -13.20 2.03 11.71
N ALA A 97 -14.22 1.36 12.18
CA ALA A 97 -14.56 1.39 13.59
C ALA A 97 -13.48 0.72 14.49
N GLY A 98 -12.46 0.10 13.90
CA GLY A 98 -11.45 -0.66 14.64
C GLY A 98 -10.01 -0.17 14.57
N PRO A 99 -9.32 -0.05 13.41
CA PRO A 99 -7.86 0.17 13.38
C PRO A 99 -7.39 1.49 13.96
N LYS A 100 -8.07 2.61 13.71
CA LYS A 100 -7.66 3.90 14.31
C LYS A 100 -7.72 3.87 15.84
N VAL A 101 -8.66 3.15 16.41
CA VAL A 101 -8.78 2.98 17.87
C VAL A 101 -7.63 2.11 18.39
N LEU A 102 -7.24 1.08 17.63
CA LEU A 102 -6.18 0.16 18.01
C LEU A 102 -4.78 0.75 17.83
N GLU A 103 -4.60 1.66 16.89
CA GLU A 103 -3.29 2.24 16.55
C GLU A 103 -2.55 2.80 17.78
N HIS A 104 -3.27 3.40 18.73
CA HIS A 104 -2.66 3.92 19.96
C HIS A 104 -2.30 2.83 20.98
N MET A 105 -2.92 1.66 20.90
CA MET A 105 -2.79 0.58 21.88
C MET A 105 -1.71 -0.43 21.51
N ILE A 106 -1.46 -0.64 20.21
CA ILE A 106 -0.52 -1.62 19.68
C ILE A 106 0.87 -1.01 19.45
N ASP A 107 1.89 -1.83 19.44
CA ASP A 107 3.28 -1.38 19.24
C ASP A 107 3.65 -1.29 17.75
N THR A 108 3.11 -2.17 16.94
CA THR A 108 3.35 -2.22 15.49
C THR A 108 2.03 -2.35 14.75
N PHE A 109 1.82 -1.55 13.72
CA PHE A 109 0.69 -1.64 12.81
C PHE A 109 1.18 -1.85 11.39
N LEU A 110 0.81 -2.99 10.82
CA LEU A 110 1.09 -3.36 9.43
C LEU A 110 -0.21 -3.33 8.63
N MET A 111 -0.19 -2.70 7.48
CA MET A 111 -1.32 -2.69 6.55
C MET A 111 -0.96 -3.51 5.30
N ILE A 112 -1.86 -4.45 4.95
CA ILE A 112 -1.77 -5.18 3.69
C ILE A 112 -2.66 -4.45 2.69
N GLU A 113 -2.05 -3.97 1.61
CA GLU A 113 -2.73 -3.26 0.53
C GLU A 113 -2.92 -4.21 -0.65
N ASP A 114 -4.15 -4.26 -1.15
CA ASP A 114 -4.53 -5.02 -2.33
C ASP A 114 -4.79 -4.05 -3.49
N ASN A 115 -3.96 -4.11 -4.51
CA ASN A 115 -4.22 -3.45 -5.78
C ASN A 115 -5.07 -4.39 -6.64
N ASN A 116 -6.36 -4.12 -6.75
CA ASN A 116 -7.45 -4.97 -7.25
C ASN A 116 -7.17 -5.80 -8.53
N ASP A 117 -6.14 -5.50 -9.31
CA ASP A 117 -5.77 -6.22 -10.55
C ASP A 117 -4.35 -6.80 -10.55
N SER A 118 -3.64 -6.73 -9.43
CA SER A 118 -2.23 -7.10 -9.37
C SER A 118 -2.05 -8.45 -8.66
N ARG A 119 -1.14 -9.28 -9.19
CA ARG A 119 -0.66 -10.48 -8.50
C ARG A 119 0.18 -10.14 -7.26
N PHE A 120 0.40 -8.87 -7.01
CA PHE A 120 1.26 -8.41 -5.94
C PHE A 120 0.44 -7.84 -4.79
N ARG A 121 0.99 -7.95 -3.60
CA ARG A 121 0.49 -7.34 -2.37
C ARG A 121 1.60 -6.51 -1.76
N THR A 122 1.27 -5.36 -1.22
CA THR A 122 2.22 -4.57 -0.43
C THR A 122 1.88 -4.69 1.04
N ILE A 123 2.89 -4.82 1.88
CA ILE A 123 2.78 -4.74 3.34
C ILE A 123 3.50 -3.46 3.75
N ARG A 124 2.76 -2.54 4.33
CA ARG A 124 3.28 -1.23 4.78
C ARG A 124 3.28 -1.13 6.29
N GLY A 125 4.39 -0.69 6.86
CA GLY A 125 4.50 -0.35 8.28
C GLY A 125 3.93 1.05 8.57
N ILE A 126 2.71 1.11 9.11
CA ILE A 126 2.07 2.40 9.45
C ILE A 126 2.56 2.90 10.81
N LYS A 127 2.80 2.00 11.74
CA LYS A 127 3.36 2.29 13.06
C LYS A 127 4.36 1.22 13.44
N ASN A 128 5.48 1.65 13.99
CA ASN A 128 6.49 0.74 14.51
C ASN A 128 7.26 1.42 15.66
N ARG A 129 7.09 0.95 16.89
CA ARG A 129 7.83 1.46 18.05
C ARG A 129 9.28 0.97 18.11
N PHE A 130 9.60 -0.06 17.34
CA PHE A 130 10.87 -0.77 17.42
C PHE A 130 11.79 -0.53 16.22
N GLY A 131 11.34 0.27 15.24
CA GLY A 131 12.11 0.50 14.02
C GLY A 131 11.51 1.61 13.12
N PRO A 132 12.00 1.73 11.90
CA PRO A 132 11.55 2.76 10.97
C PRO A 132 10.08 2.61 10.60
N LEU A 133 9.49 3.74 10.20
CA LEU A 133 8.12 3.82 9.70
C LEU A 133 8.10 3.79 8.17
N ASN A 134 6.93 3.49 7.62
CA ASN A 134 6.67 3.49 6.17
C ASN A 134 7.51 2.48 5.37
N GLU A 135 8.15 1.52 6.03
CA GLU A 135 8.77 0.40 5.31
C GLU A 135 7.72 -0.38 4.51
N VAL A 136 8.06 -0.71 3.27
CA VAL A 136 7.18 -1.44 2.36
C VAL A 136 7.85 -2.73 1.91
N GLY A 137 7.16 -3.84 2.14
CA GLY A 137 7.49 -5.14 1.56
C GLY A 137 6.55 -5.44 0.38
N VAL A 138 7.10 -5.87 -0.75
CA VAL A 138 6.31 -6.31 -1.90
C VAL A 138 6.34 -7.83 -1.98
N PHE A 139 5.16 -8.43 -2.14
CA PHE A 139 4.97 -9.88 -2.18
C PHE A 139 4.17 -10.28 -3.42
N ALA A 140 4.57 -11.37 -4.05
CA ALA A 140 3.81 -12.00 -5.12
C ALA A 140 2.86 -13.07 -4.54
N MET A 141 1.61 -13.09 -4.98
CA MET A 141 0.64 -14.14 -4.66
C MET A 141 0.86 -15.32 -5.60
N THR A 142 1.27 -16.45 -5.05
CA THR A 142 1.53 -17.68 -5.79
C THR A 142 0.70 -18.85 -5.25
N ASP A 143 0.73 -19.98 -5.92
CA ASP A 143 0.16 -21.26 -5.44
C ASP A 143 0.79 -21.73 -4.11
N LYS A 144 2.00 -21.28 -3.83
CA LYS A 144 2.73 -21.54 -2.58
C LYS A 144 2.52 -20.45 -1.53
N GLY A 145 1.56 -19.54 -1.71
CA GLY A 145 1.29 -18.41 -0.84
C GLY A 145 2.04 -17.14 -1.23
N MET A 146 2.18 -16.23 -0.26
CA MET A 146 2.90 -14.98 -0.45
C MET A 146 4.41 -15.23 -0.50
N GLN A 147 5.05 -14.80 -1.58
CA GLN A 147 6.49 -14.90 -1.79
C GLN A 147 7.09 -13.50 -1.86
N GLU A 148 8.16 -13.26 -1.09
CA GLU A 148 8.87 -11.98 -1.12
C GLU A 148 9.43 -11.68 -2.51
N VAL A 149 9.25 -10.45 -2.96
CA VAL A 149 9.86 -9.94 -4.19
C VAL A 149 11.12 -9.18 -3.82
N LYS A 150 12.28 -9.79 -4.09
CA LYS A 150 13.59 -9.21 -3.73
C LYS A 150 13.93 -7.94 -4.51
N ASN A 151 13.46 -7.81 -5.74
CA ASN A 151 13.66 -6.63 -6.57
C ASN A 151 12.31 -6.08 -7.05
N PRO A 152 11.62 -5.27 -6.24
CA PRO A 152 10.34 -4.69 -6.63
C PRO A 152 10.41 -3.81 -7.88
N SER A 153 11.52 -3.09 -8.08
CA SER A 153 11.70 -2.24 -9.26
C SER A 153 11.58 -3.01 -10.58
N ALA A 154 12.03 -4.27 -10.62
CA ALA A 154 11.88 -5.11 -11.82
C ALA A 154 10.41 -5.40 -12.20
N ILE A 155 9.49 -5.28 -11.25
CA ILE A 155 8.04 -5.46 -11.47
C ILE A 155 7.42 -4.19 -12.06
N PHE A 156 7.88 -3.03 -11.58
CA PHE A 156 7.32 -1.72 -11.90
C PHE A 156 7.97 -1.06 -13.12
N LEU A 157 9.00 -1.70 -13.66
CA LEU A 157 9.59 -1.35 -14.95
C LEU A 157 8.98 -2.27 -16.01
N SER A 158 8.29 -1.71 -17.00
CA SER A 158 7.75 -2.53 -18.08
C SER A 158 8.89 -3.19 -18.84
N GLY A 159 8.79 -4.52 -19.01
CA GLY A 159 9.77 -5.31 -19.75
C GLY A 159 9.74 -5.09 -21.28
N HIS A 160 9.24 -3.96 -21.77
CA HIS A 160 9.22 -3.67 -23.19
C HIS A 160 10.62 -3.48 -23.73
N ASP A 161 11.00 -4.28 -24.71
CA ASP A 161 12.31 -4.20 -25.35
C ASP A 161 12.53 -2.90 -26.13
N ARG A 162 11.46 -2.19 -26.48
CA ARG A 162 11.55 -0.95 -27.26
C ARG A 162 11.02 0.25 -26.45
N PRO A 163 11.76 1.40 -26.47
CA PRO A 163 11.25 2.64 -25.91
C PRO A 163 9.93 3.06 -26.58
N SER A 164 8.95 3.47 -25.81
CA SER A 164 7.66 3.96 -26.34
C SER A 164 7.47 5.44 -25.96
N PRO A 165 6.86 6.25 -26.85
CA PRO A 165 6.50 7.62 -26.51
C PRO A 165 5.58 7.64 -25.27
N GLY A 166 5.79 8.61 -24.40
CA GLY A 166 4.99 8.77 -23.19
C GLY A 166 5.42 7.92 -22.01
N SER A 167 6.46 7.10 -22.12
CA SER A 167 6.98 6.30 -21.00
C SER A 167 8.28 6.88 -20.47
N ILE A 168 8.41 6.95 -19.13
CA ILE A 168 9.61 7.40 -18.42
C ILE A 168 9.76 6.67 -17.10
N THR A 169 10.99 6.43 -16.68
CA THR A 169 11.29 5.94 -15.34
C THR A 169 11.44 7.10 -14.38
N THR A 170 10.79 7.00 -13.22
CA THR A 170 10.96 7.90 -12.08
C THR A 170 11.40 7.11 -10.85
N VAL A 171 11.84 7.83 -9.81
CA VAL A 171 12.15 7.27 -8.51
C VAL A 171 11.21 7.85 -7.46
N THR A 172 10.71 7.01 -6.59
CA THR A 172 9.97 7.39 -5.38
C THR A 172 10.56 6.69 -4.18
N TRP A 173 10.41 7.28 -3.00
CA TRP A 173 10.81 6.64 -1.76
C TRP A 173 9.63 5.88 -1.17
N GLU A 174 9.88 4.62 -0.89
CA GLU A 174 8.95 3.78 -0.14
C GLU A 174 9.65 3.31 1.15
N GLY A 175 9.32 4.00 2.25
CA GLY A 175 10.04 3.84 3.51
C GLY A 175 11.47 4.36 3.44
N THR A 176 12.45 3.48 3.58
CA THR A 176 13.88 3.78 3.50
C THR A 176 14.52 3.36 2.19
N ARG A 177 13.73 2.91 1.20
CA ARG A 177 14.24 2.37 -0.07
C ARG A 177 13.78 3.17 -1.27
N PRO A 178 14.69 3.53 -2.20
CA PRO A 178 14.30 4.06 -3.48
C PRO A 178 13.68 2.94 -4.33
N LEU A 179 12.57 3.25 -4.98
CA LEU A 179 11.86 2.35 -5.88
C LEU A 179 11.77 2.99 -7.26
N LEU A 180 12.28 2.30 -8.27
CA LEU A 180 12.13 2.72 -9.66
C LEU A 180 10.77 2.28 -10.18
N ILE A 181 10.04 3.22 -10.75
CA ILE A 181 8.67 3.02 -11.25
C ILE A 181 8.57 3.62 -12.64
N GLU A 182 7.91 2.92 -13.54
CA GLU A 182 7.57 3.49 -14.84
C GLU A 182 6.27 4.30 -14.73
N LEU A 183 6.32 5.51 -15.26
CA LEU A 183 5.19 6.40 -15.44
C LEU A 183 4.89 6.53 -16.93
N GLN A 184 3.62 6.35 -17.28
CA GLN A 184 3.15 6.41 -18.65
C GLN A 184 2.15 7.54 -18.83
N ALA A 185 2.23 8.25 -19.95
CA ALA A 185 1.26 9.25 -20.37
C ALA A 185 0.83 9.01 -21.82
N LEU A 186 -0.46 9.16 -22.07
CA LEU A 186 -1.02 9.19 -23.41
C LEU A 186 -1.72 10.55 -23.61
N VAL A 187 -1.33 11.26 -24.64
CA VAL A 187 -1.94 12.52 -25.05
C VAL A 187 -2.51 12.36 -26.45
N ASP A 188 -3.78 12.67 -26.62
CA ASP A 188 -4.46 12.59 -27.90
C ASP A 188 -5.41 13.79 -28.10
N SER A 189 -5.80 14.06 -29.32
CA SER A 189 -6.77 15.10 -29.64
C SER A 189 -8.15 14.69 -29.09
N SER A 190 -8.81 15.60 -28.37
CA SER A 190 -10.16 15.34 -27.88
C SER A 190 -11.15 15.22 -29.04
N GLN A 191 -11.93 14.15 -29.03
CA GLN A 191 -12.97 13.88 -30.05
C GLN A 191 -14.38 14.35 -29.61
N GLY A 192 -14.51 15.02 -28.44
CA GLY A 192 -15.81 15.39 -27.86
C GLY A 192 -15.88 16.86 -27.42
N GLU A 193 -17.01 17.24 -26.81
CA GLU A 193 -17.27 18.60 -26.30
C GLU A 193 -16.44 19.01 -25.07
N GLY A 194 -15.52 18.18 -24.64
CA GLY A 194 -14.66 18.47 -23.48
C GLY A 194 -13.41 17.62 -23.48
N THR A 195 -12.41 18.05 -22.72
CA THR A 195 -11.13 17.30 -22.56
C THR A 195 -11.22 16.34 -21.39
N LYS A 196 -10.72 15.12 -21.58
CA LYS A 196 -10.63 14.10 -20.55
C LYS A 196 -9.29 14.17 -19.83
N ARG A 197 -9.33 14.05 -18.50
CA ARG A 197 -8.14 13.96 -17.64
C ARG A 197 -8.31 12.76 -16.75
N VAL A 198 -7.62 11.66 -17.08
CA VAL A 198 -7.66 10.41 -16.33
C VAL A 198 -6.28 10.19 -15.73
N ILE A 199 -6.20 10.24 -14.42
CA ILE A 199 -4.97 10.14 -13.65
C ILE A 199 -5.04 8.91 -12.77
N VAL A 200 -4.14 7.96 -12.99
CA VAL A 200 -4.05 6.70 -12.22
C VAL A 200 -2.70 6.61 -11.54
N GLY A 201 -2.72 6.41 -10.23
CA GLY A 201 -1.50 6.28 -9.42
C GLY A 201 -0.83 7.59 -8.98
N LEU A 202 -1.35 8.76 -9.40
CA LEU A 202 -0.90 10.09 -8.97
C LEU A 202 -2.05 10.89 -8.36
N ASP A 203 -1.74 11.97 -7.64
CA ASP A 203 -2.76 12.91 -7.15
C ASP A 203 -3.38 13.69 -8.32
N GLN A 204 -4.71 13.65 -8.41
CA GLN A 204 -5.45 14.24 -9.52
C GLN A 204 -5.34 15.78 -9.54
N ASN A 205 -5.43 16.44 -8.37
CA ASN A 205 -5.37 17.89 -8.26
C ASN A 205 -3.97 18.40 -8.60
N ARG A 206 -2.94 17.73 -8.07
CA ARG A 206 -1.56 18.07 -8.39
C ARG A 206 -1.26 17.90 -9.87
N SER A 207 -1.67 16.80 -10.46
CA SER A 207 -1.50 16.57 -11.91
C SER A 207 -2.18 17.63 -12.76
N ALA A 208 -3.39 18.08 -12.36
CA ALA A 208 -4.07 19.18 -13.04
C ALA A 208 -3.31 20.50 -12.96
N MET A 209 -2.73 20.83 -11.79
CA MET A 209 -1.85 22.01 -11.64
C MET A 209 -0.60 21.91 -12.52
N LEU A 210 0.05 20.76 -12.56
CA LEU A 210 1.24 20.53 -13.38
C LEU A 210 0.95 20.67 -14.88
N ILE A 211 -0.19 20.16 -15.35
CA ILE A 211 -0.64 20.34 -16.74
C ILE A 211 -0.83 21.82 -17.04
N ALA A 212 -1.39 22.60 -16.11
CA ALA A 212 -1.53 24.04 -16.28
C ALA A 212 -0.17 24.77 -16.32
N VAL A 213 0.81 24.36 -15.48
CA VAL A 213 2.17 24.86 -15.49
C VAL A 213 2.84 24.58 -16.85
N LEU A 214 2.71 23.35 -17.33
CA LEU A 214 3.29 22.94 -18.63
C LEU A 214 2.71 23.78 -19.78
N ASN A 215 1.40 24.01 -19.77
CA ASN A 215 0.74 24.85 -20.76
C ASN A 215 1.18 26.32 -20.67
N LYS A 216 1.24 26.89 -19.47
CA LYS A 216 1.52 28.32 -19.26
C LYS A 216 2.99 28.67 -19.37
N HIS A 217 3.85 27.91 -18.68
CA HIS A 217 5.27 28.19 -18.55
C HIS A 217 6.14 27.36 -19.49
N GLY A 218 5.72 26.12 -19.78
CA GLY A 218 6.38 25.26 -20.75
C GLY A 218 6.09 25.61 -22.20
N GLY A 219 5.08 26.44 -22.46
CA GLY A 219 4.68 26.80 -23.82
C GLY A 219 4.12 25.62 -24.62
N ILE A 220 3.65 24.58 -23.95
CA ILE A 220 3.12 23.36 -24.58
C ILE A 220 1.59 23.48 -24.63
N PRO A 221 0.95 23.68 -25.79
CA PRO A 221 -0.49 23.83 -25.90
C PRO A 221 -1.20 22.50 -25.64
N LEU A 222 -1.85 22.37 -24.50
CA LEU A 222 -2.61 21.18 -24.10
C LEU A 222 -4.14 21.44 -24.11
N GLY A 223 -4.56 22.61 -24.60
CA GLY A 223 -5.98 22.92 -24.83
C GLY A 223 -6.54 21.99 -25.91
N GLY A 224 -7.68 21.37 -25.67
CA GLY A 224 -8.29 20.42 -26.61
C GLY A 224 -7.63 19.03 -26.68
N MET A 225 -6.70 18.72 -25.78
CA MET A 225 -6.07 17.40 -25.70
C MET A 225 -6.61 16.58 -24.53
N ASP A 226 -6.91 15.33 -24.76
CA ASP A 226 -7.15 14.33 -23.74
C ASP A 226 -5.81 13.85 -23.17
N ILE A 227 -5.72 13.71 -21.84
CA ILE A 227 -4.51 13.25 -21.15
C ILE A 227 -4.87 12.10 -20.22
N PHE A 228 -4.21 10.98 -20.44
CA PHE A 228 -4.29 9.79 -19.61
C PHE A 228 -2.92 9.53 -19.03
N THR A 229 -2.84 9.28 -17.72
CA THR A 229 -1.58 8.93 -17.05
C THR A 229 -1.78 7.69 -16.21
N ASN A 230 -0.74 6.87 -16.12
CA ASN A 230 -0.74 5.64 -15.36
C ASN A 230 0.62 5.40 -14.71
N VAL A 231 0.60 5.04 -13.45
CA VAL A 231 1.77 4.50 -12.74
C VAL A 231 1.73 2.99 -12.89
N VAL A 232 2.77 2.42 -13.52
CA VAL A 232 2.83 0.97 -13.78
C VAL A 232 2.87 0.19 -12.48
N GLY A 233 2.18 -0.96 -12.45
CA GLY A 233 2.09 -1.83 -11.29
C GLY A 233 1.05 -1.43 -10.24
N GLY A 234 0.25 -0.38 -10.51
CA GLY A 234 -0.86 0.05 -9.66
C GLY A 234 -0.43 0.71 -8.35
N LEU A 235 0.81 1.12 -8.23
CA LEU A 235 1.29 1.89 -7.07
C LEU A 235 0.72 3.30 -7.09
N LYS A 236 0.59 3.88 -5.89
CA LYS A 236 0.19 5.28 -5.72
C LYS A 236 1.38 6.09 -5.24
N ILE A 237 1.86 7.01 -6.08
CA ILE A 237 2.91 7.95 -5.72
C ILE A 237 2.27 9.18 -5.09
N THR A 238 2.63 9.49 -3.86
CA THR A 238 2.13 10.64 -3.10
C THR A 238 3.15 11.77 -3.00
N GLU A 239 4.38 11.50 -3.37
CA GLU A 239 5.50 12.46 -3.31
C GLU A 239 5.53 13.35 -4.55
N THR A 240 6.11 14.53 -4.38
CA THR A 240 6.31 15.50 -5.47
C THR A 240 7.47 15.14 -6.40
N SER A 241 8.22 14.09 -6.09
CA SER A 241 9.36 13.61 -6.88
C SER A 241 8.99 13.23 -8.32
N ALA A 242 7.77 12.77 -8.56
CA ALA A 242 7.29 12.35 -9.88
C ALA A 242 6.82 13.51 -10.77
N ASP A 243 6.77 14.75 -10.28
CA ASP A 243 6.23 15.90 -11.05
C ASP A 243 6.95 16.08 -12.38
N LEU A 244 8.28 16.16 -12.34
CA LEU A 244 9.08 16.37 -13.54
C LEU A 244 8.91 15.18 -14.51
N ALA A 245 8.88 13.97 -14.02
CA ALA A 245 8.66 12.78 -14.85
C ALA A 245 7.28 12.82 -15.53
N LEU A 246 6.24 13.22 -14.82
CA LEU A 246 4.89 13.39 -15.40
C LEU A 246 4.92 14.38 -16.57
N LEU A 247 5.55 15.53 -16.40
CA LEU A 247 5.62 16.54 -17.45
C LEU A 247 6.40 16.04 -18.66
N ILE A 248 7.52 15.36 -18.45
CA ILE A 248 8.33 14.79 -19.52
C ILE A 248 7.57 13.69 -20.27
N ALA A 249 6.84 12.82 -19.55
CA ALA A 249 6.00 11.79 -20.17
C ALA A 249 4.91 12.40 -21.07
N ILE A 250 4.21 13.44 -20.59
CA ILE A 250 3.22 14.18 -21.37
C ILE A 250 3.83 14.76 -22.64
N VAL A 251 4.97 15.42 -22.54
CA VAL A 251 5.66 16.02 -23.70
C VAL A 251 6.14 14.95 -24.68
N SER A 252 6.70 13.86 -24.18
CA SER A 252 7.13 12.71 -24.98
C SER A 252 5.96 12.12 -25.78
N SER A 253 4.82 11.91 -25.14
CA SER A 253 3.60 11.42 -25.79
C SER A 253 3.08 12.41 -26.84
N LEU A 254 2.91 13.69 -26.47
CA LEU A 254 2.43 14.72 -27.39
C LEU A 254 3.28 14.87 -28.65
N LYS A 255 4.61 14.78 -28.50
CA LYS A 255 5.57 14.88 -29.60
C LYS A 255 5.79 13.54 -30.32
N ASN A 256 5.18 12.46 -29.87
CA ASN A 256 5.38 11.10 -30.37
C ASN A 256 6.87 10.71 -30.46
N LYS A 257 7.65 11.12 -29.43
CA LYS A 257 9.09 10.84 -29.34
C LYS A 257 9.39 10.04 -28.10
N SER A 258 9.91 8.83 -28.28
CA SER A 258 10.35 8.00 -27.17
C SER A 258 11.59 8.57 -26.49
N LEU A 259 11.70 8.32 -25.18
CA LEU A 259 12.85 8.66 -24.37
C LEU A 259 13.82 7.46 -24.30
N PRO A 260 15.12 7.69 -24.12
CA PRO A 260 16.05 6.61 -23.81
C PRO A 260 15.63 5.85 -22.54
N LYS A 261 15.84 4.52 -22.52
CA LYS A 261 15.43 3.65 -21.41
C LYS A 261 16.21 3.88 -20.11
N ASP A 262 17.40 4.39 -20.22
CA ASP A 262 18.33 4.66 -19.12
C ASP A 262 18.13 6.04 -18.48
N ILE A 263 17.14 6.81 -18.94
CA ILE A 263 16.78 8.08 -18.32
C ILE A 263 15.85 7.83 -17.13
N ILE A 264 16.25 8.39 -16.00
CA ILE A 264 15.44 8.52 -14.81
C ILE A 264 15.22 10.01 -14.58
N ALA A 265 13.95 10.44 -14.45
CA ALA A 265 13.61 11.82 -14.13
C ALA A 265 12.90 11.91 -12.80
N PHE A 266 13.31 12.85 -11.96
CA PHE A 266 12.65 13.17 -10.71
C PHE A 266 12.88 14.64 -10.38
N GLY A 267 11.97 15.25 -9.66
CA GLY A 267 12.03 16.65 -9.25
C GLY A 267 10.65 17.21 -8.97
N GLU A 268 10.54 18.10 -8.00
CA GLU A 268 9.34 18.87 -7.76
C GLU A 268 9.22 20.02 -8.75
N VAL A 269 8.01 20.30 -9.22
CA VAL A 269 7.75 21.44 -10.12
C VAL A 269 6.81 22.42 -9.42
N GLY A 270 7.29 23.67 -9.26
CA GLY A 270 6.50 24.74 -8.68
C GLY A 270 5.54 25.39 -9.68
N LEU A 271 4.60 26.19 -9.18
CA LEU A 271 3.58 26.86 -10.00
C LEU A 271 4.15 27.92 -10.95
N SER A 272 5.37 28.42 -10.68
CA SER A 272 6.08 29.35 -11.59
C SER A 272 6.88 28.62 -12.66
N GLY A 273 6.83 27.27 -12.69
CA GLY A 273 7.58 26.45 -13.63
C GLY A 273 9.02 26.12 -13.18
N GLU A 274 9.42 26.53 -11.99
CA GLU A 274 10.71 26.20 -11.41
C GLU A 274 10.79 24.74 -11.01
N ILE A 275 11.97 24.14 -11.21
CA ILE A 275 12.28 22.77 -10.75
C ILE A 275 12.98 22.86 -9.41
N ARG A 276 12.49 22.14 -8.44
CA ARG A 276 13.03 22.09 -7.07
C ARG A 276 13.63 20.72 -6.76
N PRO A 277 14.67 20.69 -5.92
CA PRO A 277 15.19 19.43 -5.42
C PRO A 277 14.11 18.71 -4.57
N VAL A 278 14.16 17.40 -4.57
CA VAL A 278 13.30 16.55 -3.75
C VAL A 278 14.08 16.01 -2.56
N PRO A 279 13.42 15.63 -1.46
CA PRO A 279 14.06 14.93 -0.36
C PRO A 279 14.83 13.72 -0.88
N SER A 280 16.02 13.46 -0.34
CA SER A 280 16.90 12.34 -0.71
C SER A 280 17.30 12.26 -2.21
N GLY A 281 17.15 13.34 -2.95
CA GLY A 281 17.51 13.37 -4.37
C GLY A 281 19.03 13.26 -4.66
N GLN A 282 19.87 13.24 -3.61
CA GLN A 282 21.33 13.05 -3.72
C GLN A 282 21.78 11.62 -3.39
N GLU A 283 20.88 10.77 -2.89
CA GLU A 283 21.11 9.36 -2.58
C GLU A 283 20.73 8.47 -3.79
#